data_7d4cb75de1599a68b5ab7a0c3e48e785
#
_entry.id   7d4cb75de1599a68b5ab7a0c3e48e785
#
_cell.length_a   1.000
_cell.length_b   1.000
_cell.length_c   1.000
_cell.angle_alpha   90.00
_cell.angle_beta   90.00
_cell.angle_gamma   90.00
#
_symmetry.space_group_name_H-M   'P 1'
#
loop_
_entity.id
_entity.type
_entity.pdbx_description
1 polymer ?
#
loop_
_entity_poly.entity_id
_entity_poly.type
_entity_poly.pdbx_seq_one_letter_code
_entity_poly.pdbx_strand_id
1 'polypeptide(L)'
;MSNRFLELRASGEYIDRTFFIPSLIKNRYVTLSRPRGLGSSVFCDMLEQYFLGMKENFRGLAIERLETEWRKSPVLSIDLKFIPRDSDDLRRYLFRFVSDFAVSQGIQLRADTPTSALKEITSKLDGLAVIIKHADYPLYMNYGNPDLENIDQALAKFLFPLFNLKERVRFVFLSKCYPVLLCRDMFGEVLDGIVDISRMPRFAAVTGFTPAEAKKKYLHDAETLSVNTNLSPDSLFGLFYHQYGGYRFTPGKIRVVSPAAAEKAAVALAPVRAFESDPLLDSVLDSLSGDVFGIDDFLQRPLSPEFALGPFYSFRPEIPSVLFASGLLTIDSTHESADLDEPECMLRVTSEDAVRFLRGRGFRLFA
;
A
#
# COMPACT_ATOMS: atom_id res chain seq x y z
N MET A 1 -10.30 8.00 15.31
CA MET A 1 -9.25 6.98 15.06
C MET A 1 -7.92 7.57 15.47
N SER A 2 -7.01 6.76 16.01
CA SER A 2 -5.63 7.17 16.30
C SER A 2 -4.91 7.52 14.98
N ASN A 3 -4.12 8.57 14.96
CA ASN A 3 -3.31 8.97 13.80
C ASN A 3 -1.85 8.57 14.06
N ARG A 4 -1.41 7.49 13.40
CA ARG A 4 -0.08 6.90 13.64
C ARG A 4 1.07 7.83 13.27
N PHE A 5 0.88 8.73 12.30
CA PHE A 5 1.87 9.75 11.97
C PHE A 5 2.10 10.68 13.17
N LEU A 6 1.03 11.15 13.84
CA LEU A 6 1.16 12.02 15.01
C LEU A 6 1.83 11.31 16.19
N GLU A 7 1.50 10.04 16.43
CA GLU A 7 2.14 9.22 17.45
C GLU A 7 3.65 9.10 17.22
N LEU A 8 4.06 8.74 15.99
CA LEU A 8 5.46 8.63 15.62
C LEU A 8 6.19 9.98 15.65
N ARG A 9 5.48 11.08 15.38
CA ARG A 9 6.04 12.44 15.56
C ARG A 9 6.29 12.76 17.03
N ALA A 10 5.35 12.44 17.89
CA ALA A 10 5.45 12.70 19.33
C ALA A 10 6.58 11.89 19.99
N SER A 11 6.78 10.63 19.54
CA SER A 11 7.87 9.77 20.03
C SER A 11 9.24 10.06 19.40
N GLY A 12 9.31 10.92 18.38
CA GLY A 12 10.55 11.17 17.61
C GLY A 12 10.96 10.04 16.67
N GLU A 13 10.08 9.06 16.45
CA GLU A 13 10.37 7.85 15.67
C GLU A 13 9.96 7.95 14.19
N TYR A 14 9.34 9.05 13.79
CA TYR A 14 8.92 9.25 12.42
C TYR A 14 10.11 9.42 11.49
N ILE A 15 10.19 8.56 10.47
CA ILE A 15 11.15 8.74 9.37
C ILE A 15 10.49 9.59 8.29
N ASP A 16 11.12 10.73 7.99
CA ASP A 16 10.55 11.76 7.12
C ASP A 16 10.28 11.25 5.69
N ARG A 17 9.04 11.32 5.26
CA ARG A 17 8.55 11.03 3.90
C ARG A 17 7.86 12.24 3.27
N THR A 18 7.88 13.38 3.96
CA THR A 18 7.15 14.57 3.52
C THR A 18 7.73 15.20 2.26
N PHE A 19 8.99 14.93 1.94
CA PHE A 19 9.63 15.41 0.71
C PHE A 19 9.01 14.81 -0.57
N PHE A 20 8.20 13.76 -0.47
CA PHE A 20 7.44 13.22 -1.61
C PHE A 20 6.18 14.03 -1.94
N ILE A 21 5.64 14.80 -0.98
CA ILE A 21 4.38 15.54 -1.14
C ILE A 21 4.38 16.45 -2.38
N PRO A 22 5.39 17.31 -2.63
CA PRO A 22 5.37 18.22 -3.78
C PRO A 22 5.31 17.52 -5.14
N SER A 23 5.87 16.31 -5.23
CA SER A 23 5.80 15.50 -6.45
C SER A 23 4.48 14.75 -6.58
N LEU A 24 3.90 14.36 -5.44
CA LEU A 24 2.65 13.61 -5.38
C LEU A 24 1.46 14.48 -5.79
N ILE A 25 1.36 15.68 -5.22
CA ILE A 25 0.21 16.60 -5.41
C ILE A 25 0.15 17.27 -6.80
N LYS A 26 1.15 17.02 -7.66
CA LYS A 26 1.08 17.38 -9.08
C LYS A 26 -0.01 16.60 -9.82
N ASN A 27 -0.38 15.45 -9.30
CA ASN A 27 -1.44 14.60 -9.83
C ASN A 27 -2.65 14.68 -8.91
N ARG A 28 -3.85 14.81 -9.49
CA ARG A 28 -5.09 14.88 -8.70
C ARG A 28 -5.51 13.52 -8.14
N TYR A 29 -5.33 12.47 -8.92
CA TYR A 29 -5.71 11.10 -8.57
C TYR A 29 -4.47 10.22 -8.53
N VAL A 30 -4.20 9.65 -7.38
CA VAL A 30 -2.99 8.85 -7.17
C VAL A 30 -3.33 7.54 -6.48
N THR A 31 -2.71 6.46 -6.92
CA THR A 31 -2.78 5.16 -6.24
C THR A 31 -1.38 4.65 -5.90
N LEU A 32 -1.30 3.94 -4.77
CA LEU A 32 -0.09 3.27 -4.31
C LEU A 32 -0.43 1.87 -3.82
N SER A 33 0.16 0.86 -4.44
CA SER A 33 0.11 -0.54 -3.98
C SER A 33 1.42 -0.91 -3.29
N ARG A 34 1.33 -1.43 -2.07
CA ARG A 34 2.47 -1.92 -1.28
C ARG A 34 2.06 -3.10 -0.41
N PRO A 35 2.91 -4.11 -0.25
CA PRO A 35 2.68 -5.19 0.71
C PRO A 35 2.30 -4.66 2.09
N ARG A 36 1.56 -5.46 2.84
CA ARG A 36 1.21 -5.14 4.22
C ARG A 36 2.47 -4.94 5.07
N GLY A 37 2.37 -4.06 6.06
CA GLY A 37 3.47 -3.78 6.98
C GLY A 37 4.54 -2.80 6.46
N LEU A 38 4.40 -2.27 5.24
CA LEU A 38 5.36 -1.30 4.69
C LEU A 38 5.07 0.17 5.04
N GLY A 39 4.07 0.47 5.87
CA GLY A 39 3.85 1.81 6.39
C GLY A 39 2.94 2.70 5.54
N SER A 40 2.17 2.15 4.60
CA SER A 40 1.24 2.91 3.75
C SER A 40 0.19 3.67 4.57
N SER A 41 -0.30 3.10 5.69
CA SER A 41 -1.27 3.77 6.56
C SER A 41 -0.68 5.02 7.22
N VAL A 42 0.60 4.98 7.65
CA VAL A 42 1.31 6.14 8.21
C VAL A 42 1.46 7.24 7.16
N PHE A 43 1.73 6.85 5.91
CA PHE A 43 1.80 7.80 4.79
C PHE A 43 0.44 8.46 4.51
N CYS A 44 -0.65 7.71 4.59
CA CYS A 44 -2.01 8.25 4.50
C CYS A 44 -2.33 9.22 5.64
N ASP A 45 -1.96 8.86 6.89
CA ASP A 45 -2.15 9.72 8.07
C ASP A 45 -1.39 11.05 7.93
N MET A 46 -0.19 11.00 7.38
CA MET A 46 0.62 12.19 7.08
C MET A 46 -0.05 13.07 6.02
N LEU A 47 -0.55 12.48 4.92
CA LEU A 47 -1.29 13.21 3.88
C LEU A 47 -2.56 13.87 4.43
N GLU A 48 -3.29 13.19 5.32
CA GLU A 48 -4.45 13.74 6.00
C GLU A 48 -4.09 15.03 6.75
N GLN A 49 -3.04 15.01 7.57
CA GLN A 49 -2.57 16.18 8.30
C GLN A 49 -2.11 17.32 7.38
N TYR A 50 -1.47 16.97 6.26
CA TYR A 50 -1.05 17.94 5.25
C TYR A 50 -2.25 18.65 4.61
N PHE A 51 -3.27 17.93 4.16
CA PHE A 51 -4.44 18.53 3.53
C PHE A 51 -5.34 19.28 4.53
N LEU A 52 -5.34 18.88 5.80
CA LEU A 52 -5.96 19.67 6.89
C LEU A 52 -5.23 21.00 7.15
N GLY A 53 -4.03 21.19 6.58
CA GLY A 53 -3.22 22.39 6.76
C GLY A 53 -2.62 22.52 8.17
N MET A 54 -2.38 21.40 8.85
CA MET A 54 -1.81 21.33 10.21
C MET A 54 -0.30 21.51 10.18
N LYS A 55 0.15 22.71 9.80
CA LYS A 55 1.58 23.07 9.62
C LYS A 55 2.45 22.71 10.83
N GLU A 56 1.93 22.88 12.02
CA GLU A 56 2.63 22.60 13.29
C GLU A 56 3.11 21.15 13.41
N ASN A 57 2.37 20.18 12.81
CA ASN A 57 2.71 18.77 12.84
C ASN A 57 3.90 18.43 11.92
N PHE A 58 4.30 19.36 11.06
CA PHE A 58 5.38 19.20 10.08
C PHE A 58 6.65 19.97 10.45
N ARG A 59 6.69 20.61 11.62
CA ARG A 59 7.84 21.38 12.06
C ARG A 59 9.11 20.50 12.10
N GLY A 60 10.18 20.97 11.46
CA GLY A 60 11.46 20.26 11.34
C GLY A 60 11.49 19.16 10.26
N LEU A 61 10.40 18.92 9.52
CA LEU A 61 10.36 17.99 8.39
C LEU A 61 10.67 18.72 7.06
N ALA A 62 11.05 17.95 6.04
CA ALA A 62 11.46 18.47 4.74
C ALA A 62 10.41 19.38 4.10
N ILE A 63 9.13 19.02 4.21
CA ILE A 63 8.01 19.79 3.65
C ILE A 63 7.89 21.22 4.21
N GLU A 64 8.36 21.47 5.43
CA GLU A 64 8.31 22.79 6.02
C GLU A 64 9.03 23.85 5.18
N ARG A 65 10.09 23.43 4.46
CA ARG A 65 10.88 24.29 3.56
C ARG A 65 10.37 24.28 2.12
N LEU A 66 9.55 23.30 1.75
CA LEU A 66 9.09 23.06 0.39
C LEU A 66 7.67 23.61 0.15
N GLU A 67 6.88 23.74 1.24
CA GLU A 67 5.49 24.19 1.19
C GLU A 67 5.36 25.57 1.84
N THR A 68 4.79 26.51 1.12
CA THR A 68 4.63 27.89 1.58
C THR A 68 3.18 28.25 1.88
N GLU A 69 2.23 27.67 1.15
CA GLU A 69 0.82 28.08 1.21
C GLU A 69 0.05 27.40 2.33
N TRP A 70 0.36 26.14 2.62
CA TRP A 70 -0.36 25.30 3.61
C TRP A 70 -1.88 25.39 3.48
N ARG A 71 -2.33 25.33 2.23
CA ARG A 71 -3.76 25.46 1.91
C ARG A 71 -4.57 24.36 2.57
N LYS A 72 -5.55 24.75 3.39
CA LYS A 72 -6.50 23.83 4.01
C LYS A 72 -7.50 23.30 3.00
N SER A 73 -7.89 22.05 3.19
CA SER A 73 -8.96 21.35 2.45
C SER A 73 -9.89 20.65 3.42
N PRO A 74 -11.17 20.49 3.09
CA PRO A 74 -11.98 19.44 3.70
C PRO A 74 -11.35 18.09 3.37
N VAL A 75 -11.16 17.21 4.37
CA VAL A 75 -10.51 15.91 4.18
C VAL A 75 -11.47 14.79 4.55
N LEU A 76 -11.88 13.99 3.55
CA LEU A 76 -12.60 12.75 3.76
C LEU A 76 -11.58 11.60 3.83
N SER A 77 -11.33 11.09 5.03
CA SER A 77 -10.46 9.94 5.26
C SER A 77 -11.30 8.71 5.56
N ILE A 78 -11.13 7.65 4.77
CA ILE A 78 -11.86 6.39 4.90
C ILE A 78 -10.84 5.26 5.07
N ASP A 79 -11.01 4.45 6.11
CA ASP A 79 -10.25 3.21 6.27
C ASP A 79 -11.16 2.02 5.92
N LEU A 80 -10.85 1.33 4.83
CA LEU A 80 -11.60 0.17 4.37
C LEU A 80 -11.11 -1.16 4.97
N LYS A 81 -10.36 -1.11 6.07
CA LYS A 81 -9.96 -2.33 6.81
C LYS A 81 -11.19 -2.96 7.50
N PHE A 82 -12.12 -3.38 6.68
CA PHE A 82 -13.40 -3.98 7.04
C PHE A 82 -13.74 -5.10 6.06
N ILE A 83 -14.18 -6.24 6.55
CA ILE A 83 -14.59 -7.40 5.73
C ILE A 83 -16.12 -7.39 5.63
N PRO A 84 -16.69 -6.87 4.53
CA PRO A 84 -18.13 -6.91 4.33
C PRO A 84 -18.59 -8.34 4.06
N ARG A 85 -19.77 -8.70 4.53
CA ARG A 85 -20.40 -9.99 4.22
C ARG A 85 -20.91 -10.03 2.78
N ASP A 86 -21.39 -8.89 2.30
CA ASP A 86 -22.00 -8.68 1.01
C ASP A 86 -21.85 -7.20 0.59
N SER A 87 -22.30 -6.89 -0.61
CA SER A 87 -22.25 -5.54 -1.16
C SER A 87 -23.13 -4.52 -0.39
N ASP A 88 -24.22 -4.97 0.25
CA ASP A 88 -25.08 -4.09 1.06
C ASP A 88 -24.40 -3.73 2.39
N ASP A 89 -23.68 -4.67 2.97
CA ASP A 89 -22.89 -4.42 4.18
C ASP A 89 -21.80 -3.36 3.90
N LEU A 90 -21.12 -3.47 2.75
CA LEU A 90 -20.15 -2.45 2.30
C LEU A 90 -20.83 -1.08 2.10
N ARG A 91 -22.00 -1.04 1.46
CA ARG A 91 -22.75 0.22 1.24
C ARG A 91 -23.12 0.89 2.55
N ARG A 92 -23.60 0.14 3.56
CA ARG A 92 -23.91 0.68 4.89
C ARG A 92 -22.67 1.23 5.59
N TYR A 93 -21.55 0.52 5.49
CA TYR A 93 -20.28 0.97 6.05
C TYR A 93 -19.81 2.28 5.42
N LEU A 94 -19.78 2.36 4.10
CA LEU A 94 -19.43 3.58 3.36
C LEU A 94 -20.37 4.75 3.66
N PHE A 95 -21.68 4.48 3.71
CA PHE A 95 -22.67 5.52 3.99
C PHE A 95 -22.46 6.16 5.36
N ARG A 96 -22.11 5.37 6.37
CA ARG A 96 -21.80 5.89 7.71
C ARG A 96 -20.61 6.86 7.65
N PHE A 97 -19.51 6.50 7.01
CA PHE A 97 -18.35 7.40 6.90
C PHE A 97 -18.68 8.72 6.22
N VAL A 98 -19.41 8.65 5.11
CA VAL A 98 -19.81 9.84 4.36
C VAL A 98 -20.77 10.70 5.16
N SER A 99 -21.70 10.08 5.91
CA SER A 99 -22.66 10.79 6.77
C SER A 99 -21.96 11.49 7.95
N ASP A 100 -21.04 10.79 8.63
CA ASP A 100 -20.26 11.36 9.73
C ASP A 100 -19.43 12.56 9.23
N PHE A 101 -18.82 12.43 8.06
CA PHE A 101 -18.09 13.52 7.43
C PHE A 101 -19.00 14.70 7.08
N ALA A 102 -20.17 14.45 6.49
CA ALA A 102 -21.14 15.51 6.19
C ALA A 102 -21.52 16.30 7.45
N VAL A 103 -21.82 15.60 8.54
CA VAL A 103 -22.12 16.23 9.84
C VAL A 103 -20.95 17.11 10.30
N SER A 104 -19.71 16.62 10.19
CA SER A 104 -18.51 17.39 10.57
C SER A 104 -18.31 18.66 9.74
N GLN A 105 -18.83 18.67 8.50
CA GLN A 105 -18.79 19.83 7.60
C GLN A 105 -20.06 20.71 7.68
N GLY A 106 -20.98 20.42 8.59
CA GLY A 106 -22.25 21.14 8.71
C GLY A 106 -23.21 20.92 7.52
N ILE A 107 -23.03 19.82 6.77
CA ILE A 107 -23.86 19.48 5.61
C ILE A 107 -24.99 18.57 6.03
N GLN A 108 -26.22 19.01 5.84
CA GLN A 108 -27.40 18.17 5.95
C GLN A 108 -27.57 17.39 4.64
N LEU A 109 -27.41 16.06 4.70
CA LEU A 109 -27.61 15.16 3.57
C LEU A 109 -29.09 14.95 3.29
N ARG A 110 -29.42 14.88 1.99
CA ARG A 110 -30.72 14.42 1.48
C ARG A 110 -30.60 13.04 0.84
N ALA A 111 -29.39 12.65 0.51
CA ALA A 111 -29.06 11.39 -0.13
C ALA A 111 -29.19 10.22 0.85
N ASP A 112 -29.63 9.07 0.36
CA ASP A 112 -29.88 7.82 1.09
C ASP A 112 -28.91 6.68 0.71
N THR A 113 -28.05 6.90 -0.29
CA THR A 113 -27.02 5.94 -0.71
C THR A 113 -25.62 6.54 -0.56
N PRO A 114 -24.58 5.72 -0.34
CA PRO A 114 -23.21 6.23 -0.19
C PRO A 114 -22.73 6.99 -1.42
N THR A 115 -23.10 6.56 -2.62
CA THR A 115 -22.72 7.21 -3.88
C THR A 115 -23.37 8.58 -4.03
N SER A 116 -24.70 8.67 -3.79
CA SER A 116 -25.43 9.94 -3.88
C SER A 116 -25.03 10.89 -2.75
N ALA A 117 -24.74 10.40 -1.56
CA ALA A 117 -24.21 11.19 -0.46
C ALA A 117 -22.83 11.77 -0.77
N LEU A 118 -21.91 10.96 -1.31
CA LEU A 118 -20.60 11.46 -1.72
C LEU A 118 -20.70 12.49 -2.85
N LYS A 119 -21.59 12.26 -3.82
CA LYS A 119 -21.88 13.22 -4.89
C LYS A 119 -22.42 14.56 -4.31
N GLU A 120 -23.36 14.49 -3.38
CA GLU A 120 -23.94 15.68 -2.74
C GLU A 120 -22.88 16.48 -1.96
N ILE A 121 -22.03 15.80 -1.17
CA ILE A 121 -20.94 16.42 -0.43
C ILE A 121 -19.93 17.06 -1.38
N THR A 122 -19.48 16.31 -2.39
CA THR A 122 -18.49 16.80 -3.36
C THR A 122 -19.02 18.03 -4.11
N SER A 123 -20.33 18.10 -4.40
CA SER A 123 -20.93 19.26 -5.05
C SER A 123 -21.01 20.51 -4.15
N LYS A 124 -21.04 20.33 -2.83
CA LYS A 124 -21.16 21.42 -1.84
C LYS A 124 -19.81 21.93 -1.31
N LEU A 125 -18.74 21.16 -1.46
CA LEU A 125 -17.40 21.49 -0.97
C LEU A 125 -16.46 21.83 -2.13
N ASP A 126 -15.59 22.82 -1.91
CA ASP A 126 -14.52 23.14 -2.83
C ASP A 126 -13.16 22.60 -2.31
N GLY A 127 -12.41 22.03 -3.20
CA GLY A 127 -11.06 21.54 -2.89
C GLY A 127 -11.03 20.33 -1.96
N LEU A 128 -12.04 19.46 -2.06
CA LEU A 128 -12.12 18.22 -1.28
C LEU A 128 -10.88 17.36 -1.51
N ALA A 129 -10.23 16.93 -0.43
CA ALA A 129 -9.21 15.89 -0.45
C ALA A 129 -9.81 14.59 0.08
N VAL A 130 -9.57 13.49 -0.62
CA VAL A 130 -10.06 12.16 -0.24
C VAL A 130 -8.89 11.20 -0.08
N ILE A 131 -8.80 10.54 1.07
CA ILE A 131 -7.76 9.57 1.38
C ILE A 131 -8.41 8.26 1.76
N ILE A 132 -8.19 7.23 0.96
CA ILE A 132 -8.75 5.90 1.20
C ILE A 132 -7.62 4.95 1.53
N LYS A 133 -7.61 4.50 2.78
CA LYS A 133 -6.71 3.48 3.28
C LYS A 133 -7.28 2.10 2.99
N HIS A 134 -6.41 1.15 2.63
CA HIS A 134 -6.80 -0.25 2.39
C HIS A 134 -7.92 -0.38 1.35
N ALA A 135 -7.83 0.37 0.24
CA ALA A 135 -8.90 0.51 -0.74
C ALA A 135 -9.32 -0.83 -1.38
N ASP A 136 -8.43 -1.81 -1.42
CA ASP A 136 -8.65 -3.16 -1.96
C ASP A 136 -8.96 -4.22 -0.87
N TYR A 137 -8.90 -3.85 0.42
CA TYR A 137 -9.08 -4.78 1.53
C TYR A 137 -10.41 -5.56 1.47
N PRO A 138 -11.55 -4.92 1.18
CA PRO A 138 -12.83 -5.64 1.04
C PRO A 138 -12.82 -6.67 -0.08
N LEU A 139 -11.96 -6.51 -1.09
CA LEU A 139 -11.89 -7.38 -2.27
C LEU A 139 -11.04 -8.62 -1.99
N TYR A 140 -9.78 -8.44 -1.61
CA TYR A 140 -8.90 -9.59 -1.42
C TYR A 140 -9.24 -10.42 -0.18
N MET A 141 -9.84 -9.81 0.86
CA MET A 141 -10.33 -10.52 2.03
C MET A 141 -11.65 -11.27 1.78
N ASN A 142 -12.36 -10.94 0.72
CA ASN A 142 -13.55 -11.66 0.25
C ASN A 142 -13.28 -12.53 -0.97
N TYR A 143 -12.01 -12.82 -1.29
CA TYR A 143 -11.71 -13.70 -2.41
C TYR A 143 -12.35 -15.07 -2.21
N GLY A 144 -13.08 -15.56 -3.24
CA GLY A 144 -13.90 -16.77 -3.14
C GLY A 144 -15.34 -16.53 -2.64
N ASN A 145 -15.68 -15.32 -2.20
CA ASN A 145 -17.07 -14.99 -1.83
C ASN A 145 -17.92 -14.87 -3.11
N PRO A 146 -19.10 -15.51 -3.18
CA PRO A 146 -20.01 -15.38 -4.34
C PRO A 146 -20.44 -13.94 -4.64
N ASP A 147 -20.43 -13.04 -3.66
CA ASP A 147 -20.80 -11.62 -3.83
C ASP A 147 -19.61 -10.70 -4.15
N LEU A 148 -18.41 -11.23 -4.38
CA LEU A 148 -17.19 -10.46 -4.61
C LEU A 148 -17.34 -9.42 -5.74
N GLU A 149 -17.97 -9.83 -6.85
CA GLU A 149 -18.19 -8.93 -7.99
C GLU A 149 -19.13 -7.77 -7.64
N ASN A 150 -20.19 -8.00 -6.86
CA ASN A 150 -21.08 -6.95 -6.39
C ASN A 150 -20.40 -6.04 -5.36
N ILE A 151 -19.50 -6.57 -4.52
CA ILE A 151 -18.67 -5.78 -3.59
C ILE A 151 -17.75 -4.85 -4.38
N ASP A 152 -17.08 -5.37 -5.43
CA ASP A 152 -16.22 -4.57 -6.33
C ASP A 152 -17.02 -3.47 -7.03
N GLN A 153 -18.17 -3.80 -7.62
CA GLN A 153 -19.06 -2.82 -8.25
C GLN A 153 -19.58 -1.76 -7.27
N ALA A 154 -19.89 -2.14 -6.03
CA ALA A 154 -20.34 -1.20 -5.01
C ALA A 154 -19.24 -0.19 -4.64
N LEU A 155 -17.99 -0.66 -4.49
CA LEU A 155 -16.84 0.19 -4.24
C LEU A 155 -16.57 1.12 -5.42
N ALA A 156 -16.59 0.57 -6.63
CA ALA A 156 -16.43 1.32 -7.86
C ALA A 156 -17.47 2.44 -8.00
N LYS A 157 -18.77 2.11 -7.85
CA LYS A 157 -19.88 3.07 -7.88
C LYS A 157 -19.74 4.17 -6.81
N PHE A 158 -19.25 3.82 -5.64
CA PHE A 158 -19.00 4.77 -4.56
C PHE A 158 -17.98 5.83 -4.95
N LEU A 159 -16.88 5.44 -5.59
CA LEU A 159 -15.79 6.36 -5.96
C LEU A 159 -16.10 7.24 -7.19
N PHE A 160 -17.02 6.80 -8.03
CA PHE A 160 -17.34 7.46 -9.31
C PHE A 160 -17.62 8.98 -9.22
N PRO A 161 -18.38 9.51 -8.23
CA PRO A 161 -18.61 10.96 -8.11
C PRO A 161 -17.34 11.80 -8.00
N LEU A 162 -16.26 11.26 -7.43
CA LEU A 162 -14.99 11.98 -7.26
C LEU A 162 -14.36 12.32 -8.61
N PHE A 163 -14.54 11.46 -9.61
CA PHE A 163 -13.99 11.64 -10.95
C PHE A 163 -14.89 12.54 -11.82
N ASN A 164 -16.20 12.42 -11.66
CA ASN A 164 -17.16 13.24 -12.42
C ASN A 164 -17.19 14.69 -11.97
N LEU A 165 -16.92 14.96 -10.69
CA LEU A 165 -16.90 16.29 -10.11
C LEU A 165 -15.46 16.79 -9.88
N LYS A 166 -14.57 16.47 -10.83
CA LYS A 166 -13.12 16.73 -10.72
C LYS A 166 -12.76 18.17 -10.35
N GLU A 167 -13.56 19.15 -10.76
CA GLU A 167 -13.31 20.56 -10.46
C GLU A 167 -13.45 20.90 -8.97
N ARG A 168 -14.24 20.12 -8.24
CA ARG A 168 -14.46 20.25 -6.79
C ARG A 168 -13.46 19.43 -5.96
N VAL A 169 -12.74 18.50 -6.61
CA VAL A 169 -11.80 17.60 -5.95
C VAL A 169 -10.39 18.14 -6.13
N ARG A 170 -9.71 18.37 -5.01
CA ARG A 170 -8.30 18.77 -5.01
C ARG A 170 -7.36 17.58 -5.17
N PHE A 171 -7.65 16.48 -4.46
CA PHE A 171 -6.76 15.33 -4.43
C PHE A 171 -7.51 14.05 -4.02
N VAL A 172 -7.15 12.93 -4.61
CA VAL A 172 -7.61 11.59 -4.20
C VAL A 172 -6.39 10.67 -4.10
N PHE A 173 -6.25 10.00 -2.98
CA PHE A 173 -5.21 9.00 -2.75
C PHE A 173 -5.84 7.65 -2.37
N LEU A 174 -5.51 6.61 -3.14
CA LEU A 174 -5.94 5.24 -2.88
C LEU A 174 -4.73 4.41 -2.45
N SER A 175 -4.68 4.01 -1.19
CA SER A 175 -3.69 3.07 -0.68
C SER A 175 -4.22 1.66 -0.77
N LYS A 176 -3.47 0.78 -1.42
CA LYS A 176 -3.82 -0.63 -1.67
C LYS A 176 -2.70 -1.56 -1.23
N CYS A 177 -3.01 -2.84 -1.04
CA CYS A 177 -2.04 -3.92 -0.95
C CYS A 177 -1.73 -4.46 -2.35
N TYR A 178 -2.76 -4.85 -3.07
CA TYR A 178 -2.69 -5.41 -4.41
C TYR A 178 -3.01 -4.35 -5.48
N PRO A 179 -2.43 -4.44 -6.68
CA PRO A 179 -2.76 -3.54 -7.78
C PRO A 179 -4.09 -3.90 -8.44
N VAL A 180 -5.15 -4.09 -7.64
CA VAL A 180 -6.48 -4.44 -8.14
C VAL A 180 -7.06 -3.29 -8.93
N LEU A 181 -7.54 -3.59 -10.15
CA LEU A 181 -8.38 -2.71 -10.94
C LEU A 181 -9.81 -2.82 -10.43
N LEU A 182 -10.40 -1.70 -10.05
CA LEU A 182 -11.83 -1.62 -9.80
C LEU A 182 -12.59 -1.83 -11.12
N CYS A 183 -13.81 -2.35 -11.03
CA CYS A 183 -14.63 -2.76 -12.17
C CYS A 183 -14.55 -1.79 -13.37
N ARG A 184 -13.86 -2.20 -14.45
CA ARG A 184 -13.53 -1.35 -15.62
C ARG A 184 -14.77 -0.90 -16.37
N ASP A 185 -15.81 -1.73 -16.39
CA ASP A 185 -17.03 -1.48 -17.18
C ASP A 185 -17.78 -0.21 -16.73
N MET A 186 -17.47 0.27 -15.51
CA MET A 186 -18.08 1.49 -14.96
C MET A 186 -17.24 2.75 -15.15
N PHE A 187 -15.93 2.63 -15.32
CA PHE A 187 -15.01 3.76 -15.27
C PHE A 187 -14.40 4.13 -16.62
N GLY A 188 -14.34 3.19 -17.58
CA GLY A 188 -13.79 3.44 -18.91
C GLY A 188 -12.54 4.35 -18.87
N GLU A 189 -12.58 5.45 -19.62
CA GLU A 189 -11.50 6.45 -19.71
C GLU A 189 -11.17 7.18 -18.37
N VAL A 190 -12.04 7.05 -17.35
CA VAL A 190 -11.83 7.74 -16.06
C VAL A 190 -10.63 7.17 -15.31
N LEU A 191 -10.35 5.87 -15.46
CA LEU A 191 -9.18 5.23 -14.86
C LEU A 191 -7.86 5.72 -15.45
N ASP A 192 -7.86 6.21 -16.69
CA ASP A 192 -6.67 6.74 -17.37
C ASP A 192 -6.13 8.00 -16.70
N GLY A 193 -6.94 8.65 -15.86
CA GLY A 193 -6.54 9.81 -15.06
C GLY A 193 -5.89 9.47 -13.72
N ILE A 194 -5.85 8.20 -13.31
CA ILE A 194 -5.25 7.77 -12.03
C ILE A 194 -3.78 7.42 -12.24
N VAL A 195 -2.91 8.14 -11.55
CA VAL A 195 -1.47 7.91 -11.61
C VAL A 195 -1.08 6.85 -10.58
N ASP A 196 -0.65 5.69 -11.04
CA ASP A 196 -0.07 4.66 -10.18
C ASP A 196 1.41 4.96 -9.93
N ILE A 197 1.74 5.27 -8.67
CA ILE A 197 3.12 5.56 -8.25
C ILE A 197 3.88 4.33 -7.76
N SER A 198 3.26 3.16 -7.76
CA SER A 198 3.81 1.94 -7.15
C SER A 198 5.14 1.52 -7.76
N ARG A 199 5.29 1.67 -9.09
CA ARG A 199 6.49 1.28 -9.84
C ARG A 199 7.37 2.45 -10.27
N MET A 200 7.00 3.69 -9.91
CA MET A 200 7.78 4.88 -10.29
C MET A 200 9.07 4.97 -9.47
N PRO A 201 10.27 5.04 -10.11
CA PRO A 201 11.56 5.05 -9.39
C PRO A 201 11.67 6.15 -8.32
N ARG A 202 11.13 7.34 -8.59
CA ARG A 202 11.13 8.46 -7.64
C ARG A 202 10.36 8.19 -6.34
N PHE A 203 9.43 7.22 -6.34
CA PHE A 203 8.62 6.81 -5.19
C PHE A 203 9.03 5.43 -4.62
N ALA A 204 10.20 4.91 -4.99
CA ALA A 204 10.66 3.59 -4.57
C ALA A 204 10.70 3.42 -3.04
N ALA A 205 11.06 4.48 -2.30
CA ALA A 205 11.14 4.51 -0.85
C ALA A 205 10.04 5.39 -0.20
N VAL A 206 8.90 5.60 -0.88
CA VAL A 206 7.77 6.36 -0.31
C VAL A 206 7.21 5.70 0.94
N THR A 207 7.37 4.40 1.04
CA THR A 207 7.07 3.57 2.23
C THR A 207 8.22 2.59 2.47
N GLY A 208 8.23 1.94 3.63
CA GLY A 208 9.35 1.11 4.07
C GLY A 208 10.51 1.93 4.59
N PHE A 209 11.51 1.27 5.14
CA PHE A 209 12.78 1.89 5.56
C PHE A 209 13.88 1.50 4.59
N THR A 210 14.65 2.45 4.11
CA THR A 210 15.93 2.12 3.45
C THR A 210 16.86 1.41 4.43
N PRO A 211 17.84 0.61 3.98
CA PRO A 211 18.78 -0.04 4.90
C PRO A 211 19.48 0.93 5.84
N ALA A 212 19.86 2.12 5.36
CA ALA A 212 20.49 3.15 6.18
C ALA A 212 19.56 3.70 7.28
N GLU A 213 18.28 3.95 6.94
CA GLU A 213 17.28 4.39 7.92
C GLU A 213 16.98 3.32 8.95
N ALA A 214 16.80 2.06 8.52
CA ALA A 214 16.58 0.94 9.43
C ALA A 214 17.77 0.75 10.37
N LYS A 215 19.00 0.78 9.84
CA LYS A 215 20.22 0.69 10.65
C LYS A 215 20.29 1.80 11.71
N LYS A 216 20.03 3.05 11.30
CA LYS A 216 20.04 4.19 12.23
C LYS A 216 18.95 4.07 13.31
N LYS A 217 17.72 3.64 12.93
CA LYS A 217 16.60 3.52 13.85
C LYS A 217 16.83 2.43 14.90
N TYR A 218 17.36 1.29 14.51
CA TYR A 218 17.54 0.10 15.36
C TYR A 218 18.97 -0.10 15.86
N LEU A 219 19.83 0.92 15.76
CA LEU A 219 21.23 0.84 16.21
C LEU A 219 21.35 0.48 17.69
N HIS A 220 20.55 1.14 18.53
CA HIS A 220 20.57 0.90 19.98
C HIS A 220 20.14 -0.53 20.34
N ASP A 221 19.10 -1.06 19.65
CA ASP A 221 18.65 -2.46 19.85
C ASP A 221 19.74 -3.43 19.41
N ALA A 222 20.43 -3.16 18.30
CA ALA A 222 21.54 -3.96 17.82
C ALA A 222 22.75 -3.90 18.77
N GLU A 223 23.07 -2.75 19.35
CA GLU A 223 24.10 -2.61 20.36
C GLU A 223 23.79 -3.42 21.62
N THR A 224 22.52 -3.36 22.10
CA THR A 224 22.05 -4.13 23.26
C THR A 224 22.15 -5.64 23.00
N LEU A 225 21.74 -6.11 21.82
CA LEU A 225 21.84 -7.51 21.44
C LEU A 225 23.29 -7.96 21.24
N SER A 226 24.17 -7.08 20.77
CA SER A 226 25.59 -7.37 20.57
C SER A 226 26.27 -7.85 21.86
N VAL A 227 25.94 -7.25 22.99
CA VAL A 227 26.46 -7.64 24.31
C VAL A 227 26.11 -9.11 24.66
N ASN A 228 24.94 -9.57 24.23
CA ASN A 228 24.44 -10.90 24.59
C ASN A 228 24.77 -11.99 23.53
N THR A 229 25.17 -11.63 22.32
CA THR A 229 25.29 -12.57 21.21
C THR A 229 26.70 -12.77 20.70
N ASN A 230 27.68 -12.00 21.14
CA ASN A 230 29.06 -11.94 20.59
C ASN A 230 29.11 -11.56 19.10
N LEU A 231 28.04 -10.98 18.53
CA LEU A 231 27.99 -10.49 17.17
C LEU A 231 28.14 -8.95 17.17
N SER A 232 28.81 -8.41 16.16
CA SER A 232 28.85 -6.96 16.00
C SER A 232 27.47 -6.39 15.66
N PRO A 233 27.16 -5.12 15.98
CA PRO A 233 25.91 -4.46 15.57
C PRO A 233 25.68 -4.53 14.06
N ASP A 234 26.73 -4.44 13.25
CA ASP A 234 26.65 -4.57 11.79
C ASP A 234 26.28 -5.98 11.33
N SER A 235 26.83 -7.02 11.99
CA SER A 235 26.46 -8.41 11.71
C SER A 235 25.00 -8.67 12.08
N LEU A 236 24.55 -8.16 13.23
CA LEU A 236 23.15 -8.25 13.66
C LEU A 236 22.21 -7.55 12.68
N PHE A 237 22.60 -6.35 12.23
CA PHE A 237 21.83 -5.65 11.20
C PHE A 237 21.79 -6.41 9.86
N GLY A 238 22.90 -7.04 9.45
CA GLY A 238 22.98 -7.90 8.26
C GLY A 238 21.98 -9.06 8.35
N LEU A 239 21.95 -9.77 9.49
CA LEU A 239 20.98 -10.84 9.74
C LEU A 239 19.52 -10.33 9.72
N PHE A 240 19.27 -9.21 10.38
CA PHE A 240 17.97 -8.57 10.38
C PHE A 240 17.53 -8.17 8.96
N TYR A 241 18.41 -7.56 8.18
CA TYR A 241 18.12 -7.18 6.80
C TYR A 241 17.83 -8.40 5.92
N HIS A 242 18.59 -9.48 6.07
CA HIS A 242 18.35 -10.75 5.37
C HIS A 242 16.99 -11.35 5.74
N GLN A 243 16.62 -11.23 7.02
CA GLN A 243 15.35 -11.76 7.52
C GLN A 243 14.11 -10.99 7.03
N TYR A 244 14.15 -9.64 6.97
CA TYR A 244 12.96 -8.79 6.79
C TYR A 244 13.08 -7.74 5.68
N GLY A 245 14.23 -7.66 5.04
CA GLY A 245 14.53 -6.67 4.00
C GLY A 245 14.42 -7.21 2.59
N GLY A 246 14.90 -6.40 1.65
CA GLY A 246 15.04 -6.81 0.26
C GLY A 246 13.90 -6.44 -0.66
N TYR A 247 12.84 -5.81 -0.18
CA TYR A 247 11.73 -5.36 -1.02
C TYR A 247 12.21 -4.33 -2.06
N ARG A 248 12.00 -4.62 -3.32
CA ARG A 248 12.33 -3.74 -4.46
C ARG A 248 11.11 -3.67 -5.39
N PHE A 249 10.57 -2.47 -5.57
CA PHE A 249 9.32 -2.22 -6.29
C PHE A 249 9.52 -1.59 -7.66
N THR A 250 10.73 -1.17 -7.97
CA THR A 250 11.04 -0.42 -9.18
C THR A 250 12.27 -1.00 -9.87
N PRO A 251 12.50 -0.71 -11.16
CA PRO A 251 13.73 -1.09 -11.86
C PRO A 251 15.02 -0.55 -11.22
N GLY A 252 14.91 0.56 -10.44
CA GLY A 252 16.04 1.15 -9.72
C GLY A 252 16.59 0.26 -8.60
N LYS A 253 17.75 0.64 -8.03
CA LYS A 253 18.48 -0.17 -7.02
C LYS A 253 17.94 -0.05 -5.59
N ILE A 254 16.95 0.81 -5.35
CA ILE A 254 16.43 1.06 -4.00
C ILE A 254 15.68 -0.17 -3.52
N ARG A 255 16.10 -0.67 -2.35
CA ARG A 255 15.43 -1.73 -1.60
C ARG A 255 15.01 -1.19 -0.23
N VAL A 256 13.94 -1.73 0.31
CA VAL A 256 13.43 -1.32 1.62
C VAL A 256 13.21 -2.51 2.55
N VAL A 257 13.08 -2.22 3.84
CA VAL A 257 12.77 -3.14 4.94
C VAL A 257 11.35 -2.87 5.38
N SER A 258 10.63 -3.89 5.80
CA SER A 258 9.29 -3.75 6.39
C SER A 258 9.36 -3.10 7.78
N PRO A 259 8.77 -1.90 7.99
CA PRO A 259 8.68 -1.28 9.30
C PRO A 259 7.98 -2.16 10.34
N ALA A 260 6.87 -2.80 9.96
CA ALA A 260 6.12 -3.64 10.90
C ALA A 260 6.91 -4.89 11.34
N ALA A 261 7.65 -5.51 10.40
CA ALA A 261 8.51 -6.65 10.75
C ALA A 261 9.67 -6.21 11.63
N ALA A 262 10.25 -5.05 11.34
CA ALA A 262 11.32 -4.46 12.13
C ALA A 262 10.88 -4.16 13.57
N GLU A 263 9.71 -3.55 13.74
CA GLU A 263 9.15 -3.23 15.06
C GLU A 263 8.84 -4.50 15.87
N LYS A 264 8.22 -5.53 15.23
CA LYS A 264 7.99 -6.82 15.88
C LYS A 264 9.29 -7.49 16.34
N ALA A 265 10.32 -7.48 15.50
CA ALA A 265 11.62 -8.09 15.83
C ALA A 265 12.36 -7.33 16.94
N ALA A 266 12.33 -5.99 16.94
CA ALA A 266 12.93 -5.17 17.98
C ALA A 266 12.26 -5.39 19.34
N VAL A 267 10.94 -5.47 19.40
CA VAL A 267 10.20 -5.77 20.64
C VAL A 267 10.52 -7.17 21.17
N ALA A 268 10.63 -8.16 20.29
CA ALA A 268 10.89 -9.54 20.66
C ALA A 268 12.38 -9.78 20.99
N LEU A 269 13.29 -8.89 20.56
CA LEU A 269 14.74 -9.09 20.55
C LEU A 269 15.17 -10.42 19.92
N ALA A 270 14.39 -10.91 18.96
CA ALA A 270 14.56 -12.21 18.30
C ALA A 270 13.90 -12.20 16.91
N PRO A 271 14.32 -13.08 16.00
CA PRO A 271 13.60 -13.29 14.74
C PRO A 271 12.17 -13.77 15.00
N VAL A 272 11.18 -13.03 14.50
CA VAL A 272 9.77 -13.36 14.59
C VAL A 272 9.18 -13.60 13.20
N ARG A 273 8.11 -14.39 13.12
CA ARG A 273 7.35 -14.53 11.88
C ARG A 273 6.52 -13.27 11.68
N ALA A 274 6.83 -12.51 10.62
CA ALA A 274 6.14 -11.26 10.33
C ALA A 274 5.21 -11.37 9.12
N PHE A 275 5.45 -12.35 8.23
CA PHE A 275 4.65 -12.55 7.03
C PHE A 275 3.26 -13.11 7.39
N GLU A 276 2.21 -12.49 6.84
CA GLU A 276 0.81 -12.85 7.04
C GLU A 276 0.14 -13.11 5.69
N SER A 277 -0.68 -14.17 5.60
CA SER A 277 -1.46 -14.49 4.42
C SER A 277 -2.85 -13.84 4.42
N ASP A 278 -3.57 -14.00 3.33
CA ASP A 278 -4.97 -13.60 3.14
C ASP A 278 -5.65 -14.54 2.13
N PRO A 279 -6.99 -14.50 2.02
CA PRO A 279 -7.73 -15.43 1.16
C PRO A 279 -7.31 -15.43 -0.31
N LEU A 280 -6.97 -14.27 -0.88
CA LEU A 280 -6.49 -14.19 -2.26
C LEU A 280 -5.13 -14.89 -2.40
N LEU A 281 -4.18 -14.57 -1.53
CA LEU A 281 -2.86 -15.19 -1.55
C LEU A 281 -2.94 -16.70 -1.28
N ASP A 282 -3.76 -17.12 -0.33
CA ASP A 282 -3.98 -18.55 -0.03
C ASP A 282 -4.49 -19.30 -1.26
N SER A 283 -5.50 -18.75 -1.95
CA SER A 283 -6.03 -19.36 -3.17
C SER A 283 -4.98 -19.47 -4.29
N VAL A 284 -4.14 -18.43 -4.45
CA VAL A 284 -3.04 -18.48 -5.44
C VAL A 284 -2.01 -19.54 -5.08
N LEU A 285 -1.61 -19.63 -3.80
CA LEU A 285 -0.64 -20.62 -3.35
C LEU A 285 -1.20 -22.05 -3.46
N ASP A 286 -2.48 -22.26 -3.16
CA ASP A 286 -3.13 -23.54 -3.29
C ASP A 286 -3.17 -24.01 -4.77
N SER A 287 -3.36 -23.07 -5.72
CA SER A 287 -3.30 -23.37 -7.16
C SER A 287 -1.90 -23.77 -7.65
N LEU A 288 -0.85 -23.30 -6.98
CA LEU A 288 0.55 -23.61 -7.29
C LEU A 288 1.04 -24.91 -6.62
N SER A 289 0.30 -25.43 -5.66
CA SER A 289 0.64 -26.70 -4.99
C SER A 289 0.27 -27.94 -5.80
N GLY A 290 -0.39 -27.78 -6.97
CA GLY A 290 -0.66 -28.83 -7.94
C GLY A 290 0.52 -29.05 -8.89
N ASP A 291 0.62 -30.26 -9.46
CA ASP A 291 1.82 -30.80 -10.12
C ASP A 291 2.24 -30.13 -11.47
N VAL A 292 1.60 -29.06 -11.94
CA VAL A 292 1.84 -28.52 -13.27
C VAL A 292 2.68 -27.23 -13.29
N PHE A 293 2.50 -26.34 -12.31
CA PHE A 293 3.27 -25.09 -12.20
C PHE A 293 3.66 -24.87 -10.74
N GLY A 294 4.94 -24.57 -10.52
CA GLY A 294 5.49 -24.22 -9.23
C GLY A 294 5.87 -22.74 -9.14
N ILE A 295 6.14 -22.24 -7.93
CA ILE A 295 6.64 -20.88 -7.75
C ILE A 295 7.96 -20.65 -8.50
N ASP A 296 8.77 -21.70 -8.70
CA ASP A 296 10.05 -21.65 -9.42
C ASP A 296 9.89 -21.27 -10.89
N ASP A 297 8.73 -21.53 -11.51
CA ASP A 297 8.45 -21.11 -12.88
C ASP A 297 8.49 -19.59 -13.06
N PHE A 298 8.24 -18.83 -11.97
CA PHE A 298 8.29 -17.37 -11.97
C PHE A 298 9.65 -16.81 -11.53
N LEU A 299 10.57 -17.67 -11.05
CA LEU A 299 11.90 -17.27 -10.57
C LEU A 299 13.00 -17.54 -11.59
N GLN A 300 12.77 -18.41 -12.58
CA GLN A 300 13.80 -18.92 -13.48
C GLN A 300 13.87 -18.20 -14.83
N ARG A 301 12.91 -17.30 -15.13
CA ARG A 301 12.84 -16.60 -16.41
C ARG A 301 12.49 -15.13 -16.24
N PRO A 302 12.91 -14.27 -17.18
CA PRO A 302 12.42 -12.92 -17.26
C PRO A 302 10.91 -12.90 -17.52
N LEU A 303 10.21 -11.97 -16.89
CA LEU A 303 8.79 -11.75 -17.04
C LEU A 303 8.54 -10.31 -17.49
N SER A 304 7.56 -10.09 -18.36
CA SER A 304 7.15 -8.74 -18.70
C SER A 304 6.64 -8.02 -17.44
N PRO A 305 6.93 -6.71 -17.28
CA PRO A 305 6.48 -5.96 -16.11
C PRO A 305 4.96 -5.96 -15.94
N GLU A 306 4.21 -5.98 -17.03
CA GLU A 306 2.75 -6.04 -16.99
C GLU A 306 2.27 -7.35 -16.37
N PHE A 307 2.83 -8.49 -16.76
CA PHE A 307 2.49 -9.80 -16.22
C PHE A 307 2.98 -9.99 -14.77
N ALA A 308 4.22 -9.56 -14.49
CA ALA A 308 4.85 -9.80 -13.18
C ALA A 308 4.36 -8.85 -12.08
N LEU A 309 4.05 -7.61 -12.44
CA LEU A 309 3.83 -6.50 -11.51
C LEU A 309 2.55 -5.72 -11.81
N GLY A 310 1.89 -6.07 -12.91
CA GLY A 310 0.78 -5.32 -13.46
C GLY A 310 -0.51 -5.44 -12.64
N PRO A 311 -1.46 -4.55 -12.92
CA PRO A 311 -2.76 -4.62 -12.29
C PRO A 311 -3.61 -5.77 -12.83
N PHE A 312 -4.51 -6.28 -11.98
CA PHE A 312 -5.44 -7.35 -12.30
C PHE A 312 -6.85 -7.06 -11.76
N TYR A 313 -7.84 -7.78 -12.27
CA TYR A 313 -9.21 -7.71 -11.74
C TYR A 313 -9.35 -8.58 -10.49
N SER A 314 -10.16 -8.16 -9.53
CA SER A 314 -10.36 -8.86 -8.25
C SER A 314 -10.78 -10.34 -8.42
N PHE A 315 -11.49 -10.66 -9.50
CA PHE A 315 -11.96 -12.02 -9.83
C PHE A 315 -11.06 -12.78 -10.83
N ARG A 316 -9.98 -12.16 -11.31
CA ARG A 316 -9.00 -12.77 -12.24
C ARG A 316 -7.59 -12.33 -11.86
N PRO A 317 -7.06 -12.84 -10.74
CA PRO A 317 -5.72 -12.47 -10.28
C PRO A 317 -4.65 -13.08 -11.18
N GLU A 318 -3.62 -12.28 -11.50
CA GLU A 318 -2.40 -12.74 -12.14
C GLU A 318 -1.45 -13.25 -11.05
N ILE A 319 -1.10 -14.53 -11.12
CA ILE A 319 -0.31 -15.23 -10.08
C ILE A 319 0.96 -14.47 -9.69
N PRO A 320 1.89 -14.14 -10.61
CA PRO A 320 3.13 -13.47 -10.23
C PRO A 320 2.87 -12.07 -9.65
N SER A 321 1.87 -11.35 -10.14
CA SER A 321 1.49 -10.04 -9.61
C SER A 321 0.97 -10.14 -8.16
N VAL A 322 0.18 -11.17 -7.83
CA VAL A 322 -0.27 -11.42 -6.45
C VAL A 322 0.92 -11.77 -5.55
N LEU A 323 1.82 -12.66 -5.99
CA LEU A 323 3.00 -13.03 -5.22
C LEU A 323 3.95 -11.83 -4.98
N PHE A 324 4.11 -10.97 -5.98
CA PHE A 324 4.89 -9.73 -5.85
C PHE A 324 4.20 -8.72 -4.92
N ALA A 325 2.93 -8.45 -5.11
CA ALA A 325 2.18 -7.46 -4.33
C ALA A 325 1.94 -7.90 -2.87
N SER A 326 1.88 -9.21 -2.59
CA SER A 326 1.87 -9.73 -1.22
C SER A 326 3.22 -9.53 -0.51
N GLY A 327 4.30 -9.35 -1.26
CA GLY A 327 5.66 -9.24 -0.76
C GLY A 327 6.39 -10.58 -0.64
N LEU A 328 5.83 -11.69 -1.13
CA LEU A 328 6.55 -12.96 -1.23
C LEU A 328 7.67 -12.90 -2.25
N LEU A 329 7.40 -12.27 -3.41
CA LEU A 329 8.38 -12.04 -4.44
C LEU A 329 8.78 -10.56 -4.53
N THR A 330 9.95 -10.31 -5.07
CA THR A 330 10.51 -8.97 -5.31
C THR A 330 11.31 -8.97 -6.60
N ILE A 331 11.55 -7.79 -7.19
CA ILE A 331 12.44 -7.65 -8.34
C ILE A 331 13.88 -7.98 -7.91
N ASP A 332 14.50 -8.95 -8.55
CA ASP A 332 15.92 -9.25 -8.38
C ASP A 332 16.78 -8.41 -9.32
N SER A 333 16.55 -8.56 -10.62
CA SER A 333 17.21 -7.81 -11.68
C SER A 333 16.23 -7.39 -12.76
N THR A 334 16.67 -6.50 -13.63
CA THR A 334 15.93 -6.06 -14.81
C THR A 334 16.79 -6.18 -16.04
N HIS A 335 16.22 -6.58 -17.16
CA HIS A 335 16.89 -6.79 -18.42
C HIS A 335 16.20 -5.99 -19.52
N GLU A 336 16.97 -5.23 -20.29
CA GLU A 336 16.46 -4.54 -21.47
C GLU A 336 15.87 -5.56 -22.45
N SER A 337 14.68 -5.29 -22.95
CA SER A 337 14.01 -6.08 -23.97
C SER A 337 13.82 -5.22 -25.21
N ALA A 338 14.14 -5.78 -26.38
CA ALA A 338 13.96 -5.06 -27.64
C ALA A 338 12.50 -4.93 -28.04
N ASP A 339 11.64 -5.76 -27.47
CA ASP A 339 10.23 -5.88 -27.84
C ASP A 339 9.27 -5.21 -26.85
N LEU A 340 9.79 -4.63 -25.75
CA LEU A 340 8.97 -4.04 -24.68
C LEU A 340 9.43 -2.62 -24.36
N ASP A 341 8.49 -1.74 -24.07
CA ASP A 341 8.75 -0.36 -23.63
C ASP A 341 9.35 -0.27 -22.22
N GLU A 342 9.13 -1.30 -21.39
CA GLU A 342 9.70 -1.43 -20.05
C GLU A 342 10.61 -2.67 -19.97
N PRO A 343 11.71 -2.62 -19.18
CA PRO A 343 12.62 -3.76 -19.04
C PRO A 343 11.94 -4.95 -18.36
N GLU A 344 12.22 -6.15 -18.84
CA GLU A 344 11.77 -7.39 -18.20
C GLU A 344 12.33 -7.52 -16.78
N CYS A 345 11.57 -8.17 -15.90
CA CYS A 345 11.92 -8.38 -14.50
C CYS A 345 12.23 -9.84 -14.21
N MET A 346 13.37 -10.10 -13.59
CA MET A 346 13.60 -11.35 -12.86
C MET A 346 13.08 -11.18 -11.44
N LEU A 347 12.32 -12.15 -10.96
CA LEU A 347 11.81 -12.18 -9.59
C LEU A 347 12.64 -13.13 -8.72
N ARG A 348 12.67 -12.85 -7.44
CA ARG A 348 13.20 -13.73 -6.39
C ARG A 348 12.32 -13.69 -5.15
N VAL A 349 12.47 -14.68 -4.27
CA VAL A 349 11.84 -14.62 -2.93
C VAL A 349 12.44 -13.44 -2.17
N THR A 350 11.59 -12.66 -1.52
CA THR A 350 11.94 -11.34 -0.97
C THR A 350 12.94 -11.44 0.18
N SER A 351 12.66 -12.33 1.16
CA SER A 351 13.38 -12.39 2.43
C SER A 351 13.33 -13.80 3.01
N GLU A 352 14.15 -14.06 4.05
CA GLU A 352 14.11 -15.33 4.76
C GLU A 352 12.76 -15.60 5.46
N ASP A 353 12.06 -14.54 5.89
CA ASP A 353 10.70 -14.68 6.44
C ASP A 353 9.71 -15.18 5.39
N ALA A 354 9.82 -14.70 4.15
CA ALA A 354 9.04 -15.19 3.01
C ALA A 354 9.41 -16.64 2.64
N VAL A 355 10.71 -16.99 2.67
CA VAL A 355 11.18 -18.38 2.46
C VAL A 355 10.57 -19.32 3.51
N ARG A 356 10.61 -18.93 4.77
CA ARG A 356 10.04 -19.76 5.87
C ARG A 356 8.53 -19.90 5.72
N PHE A 357 7.85 -18.84 5.30
CA PHE A 357 6.42 -18.92 5.05
C PHE A 357 6.10 -19.90 3.93
N LEU A 358 6.78 -19.84 2.79
CA LEU A 358 6.59 -20.74 1.65
C LEU A 358 6.94 -22.20 2.01
N ARG A 359 8.06 -22.43 2.70
CA ARG A 359 8.42 -23.78 3.19
C ARG A 359 7.39 -24.35 4.15
N GLY A 360 6.82 -23.50 5.01
CA GLY A 360 5.73 -23.89 5.91
C GLY A 360 4.43 -24.29 5.20
N ARG A 361 4.28 -23.86 3.94
CA ARG A 361 3.19 -24.27 3.02
C ARG A 361 3.56 -25.47 2.13
N GLY A 362 4.74 -26.05 2.30
CA GLY A 362 5.18 -27.23 1.54
C GLY A 362 5.92 -26.93 0.25
N PHE A 363 6.17 -25.64 -0.09
CA PHE A 363 6.94 -25.30 -1.29
C PHE A 363 8.42 -25.68 -1.12
N ARG A 364 8.97 -26.37 -2.14
CA ARG A 364 10.41 -26.62 -2.27
C ARG A 364 11.01 -25.47 -3.10
N LEU A 365 11.83 -24.67 -2.47
CA LEU A 365 12.53 -23.58 -3.14
C LEU A 365 13.93 -24.09 -3.46
N PHE A 366 14.32 -24.05 -4.74
CA PHE A 366 15.70 -24.27 -5.14
C PHE A 366 16.53 -23.04 -4.73
N ALA A 367 17.67 -23.30 -4.07
CA ALA A 367 18.55 -22.25 -3.54
C ALA A 367 19.34 -21.57 -4.67
#